data_5cb25c65622ad39adc86de19091f2113
#
_entry.id   5cb25c65622ad39adc86de19091f2113
#
_cell.length_a   1.000
_cell.length_b   1.000
_cell.length_c   1.000
_cell.angle_alpha   90.00
_cell.angle_beta   90.00
_cell.angle_gamma   90.00
#
_symmetry.space_group_name_H-M   'P 1'
#
loop_
_entity.id
_entity.type
_entity.pdbx_description
1 polymer ?
#
loop_
_entity_poly.entity_id
_entity_poly.type
_entity_poly.pdbx_seq_one_letter_code
_entity_poly.pdbx_strand_id
1 'polypeptide(L)'
;MFLLSIALVAAPSDSTIVRDIEVARGETLRTTSVGSGPPIVLIPGIFGGAYGYRRITGPLVARGYRTIVIEPLGYGSSSHPKQADYSFTAQTRRVAQTLERLGVTRALVVAQSSGAAIGFRLAIQRPDLVRGLLSIDGGPAESAATPGLKKAFKLGGGLAKLAMSPSKLRHDVRREIIRNSGDTSWVTDAAIRAYTAGQAADMDGSIDALHSMSKSKESTTLGDRLHRCTVPVLLLVGTVPHPSEVTRDQRELLKEKLPRFRIESVPRSGQYIHEEQPRRVLDAVLRLDRAARPAV
;
A
#
# COMPACT_ATOMS: atom_id res chain seq x y z
N MET A 1 43.75 -14.43 -32.63
CA MET A 1 43.21 -15.19 -31.46
C MET A 1 42.52 -14.16 -30.55
N PHE A 2 41.22 -13.93 -30.77
CA PHE A 2 40.44 -12.96 -29.97
C PHE A 2 39.90 -13.67 -28.74
N LEU A 3 40.35 -13.25 -27.57
CA LEU A 3 39.79 -13.69 -26.30
C LEU A 3 38.46 -12.92 -26.05
N LEU A 4 37.34 -13.61 -26.16
CA LEU A 4 36.04 -13.10 -25.74
C LEU A 4 36.03 -13.07 -24.20
N SER A 5 36.17 -11.88 -23.62
CA SER A 5 35.90 -11.67 -22.19
C SER A 5 34.40 -11.77 -21.95
N ILE A 6 33.94 -12.91 -21.45
CA ILE A 6 32.60 -13.07 -20.93
C ILE A 6 32.58 -12.31 -19.60
N ALA A 7 31.98 -11.12 -19.57
CA ALA A 7 31.68 -10.43 -18.33
C ALA A 7 30.62 -11.27 -17.56
N LEU A 8 31.06 -11.88 -16.47
CA LEU A 8 30.19 -12.55 -15.54
C LEU A 8 29.29 -11.49 -14.91
N VAL A 9 28.06 -11.34 -15.42
CA VAL A 9 27.04 -10.51 -14.79
C VAL A 9 26.69 -11.22 -13.48
N ALA A 10 27.16 -10.69 -12.37
CA ALA A 10 26.79 -11.19 -11.04
C ALA A 10 25.26 -11.22 -10.95
N ALA A 11 24.69 -12.39 -10.62
CA ALA A 11 23.28 -12.51 -10.34
C ALA A 11 22.89 -11.51 -9.23
N PRO A 12 21.80 -10.77 -9.38
CA PRO A 12 21.39 -9.81 -8.36
C PRO A 12 21.26 -10.54 -7.03
N SER A 13 21.88 -10.01 -5.97
CA SER A 13 21.73 -10.57 -4.63
C SER A 13 20.26 -10.42 -4.21
N ASP A 14 19.55 -11.52 -3.99
CA ASP A 14 18.18 -11.56 -3.47
C ASP A 14 18.09 -11.13 -2.00
N SER A 15 19.11 -10.41 -1.50
CA SER A 15 19.16 -9.95 -0.12
C SER A 15 18.04 -8.95 0.15
N THR A 16 17.27 -9.23 1.19
CA THR A 16 16.27 -8.32 1.71
C THR A 16 16.95 -7.20 2.50
N ILE A 17 16.73 -5.96 2.11
CA ILE A 17 17.25 -4.77 2.80
C ILE A 17 16.10 -4.09 3.52
N VAL A 18 16.16 -4.04 4.85
CA VAL A 18 15.21 -3.33 5.70
C VAL A 18 15.85 -2.04 6.20
N ARG A 19 15.15 -0.92 6.06
CA ARG A 19 15.61 0.40 6.53
C ARG A 19 14.47 1.18 7.17
N ASP A 20 14.80 1.95 8.18
CA ASP A 20 13.94 2.99 8.73
C ASP A 20 14.40 4.33 8.16
N ILE A 21 13.53 4.97 7.37
CA ILE A 21 13.82 6.24 6.72
C ILE A 21 13.17 7.35 7.53
N GLU A 22 13.97 8.15 8.22
CA GLU A 22 13.48 9.33 8.93
C GLU A 22 13.07 10.39 7.91
N VAL A 23 11.82 10.83 7.93
CA VAL A 23 11.27 11.87 7.02
C VAL A 23 11.06 13.20 7.74
N ALA A 24 10.88 13.15 9.05
CA ALA A 24 10.88 14.30 9.97
C ALA A 24 11.30 13.83 11.36
N ARG A 25 11.57 14.75 12.27
CA ARG A 25 11.97 14.41 13.65
C ARG A 25 10.94 13.51 14.31
N GLY A 26 11.34 12.27 14.65
CA GLY A 26 10.47 11.26 15.26
C GLY A 26 9.47 10.60 14.28
N GLU A 27 9.56 10.87 12.99
CA GLU A 27 8.74 10.25 11.95
C GLU A 27 9.63 9.40 11.04
N THR A 28 9.57 8.08 11.20
CA THR A 28 10.31 7.13 10.37
C THR A 28 9.36 6.19 9.63
N LEU A 29 9.64 5.96 8.35
CA LEU A 29 8.93 4.97 7.54
C LEU A 29 9.80 3.72 7.37
N ARG A 30 9.24 2.55 7.74
CA ARG A 30 9.86 1.27 7.47
C ARG A 30 9.80 0.98 5.98
N THR A 31 10.96 0.63 5.43
CA THR A 31 11.08 0.17 4.03
C THR A 31 11.71 -1.22 3.98
N THR A 32 11.15 -2.07 3.10
CA THR A 32 11.70 -3.40 2.81
C THR A 32 11.93 -3.50 1.32
N SER A 33 13.19 -3.60 0.90
CA SER A 33 13.60 -3.66 -0.50
C SER A 33 14.22 -5.00 -0.85
N VAL A 34 13.83 -5.57 -2.00
CA VAL A 34 14.38 -6.83 -2.53
C VAL A 34 14.65 -6.69 -4.02
N GLY A 35 15.77 -7.23 -4.48
CA GLY A 35 16.16 -7.23 -5.89
C GLY A 35 16.77 -5.91 -6.35
N SER A 36 17.04 -5.83 -7.65
CA SER A 36 17.64 -4.69 -8.37
C SER A 36 16.86 -4.42 -9.65
N GLY A 37 17.10 -3.26 -10.29
CA GLY A 37 16.44 -2.88 -11.55
C GLY A 37 15.26 -1.93 -11.37
N PRO A 38 14.33 -1.84 -12.35
CA PRO A 38 13.26 -0.87 -12.33
C PRO A 38 12.40 -0.97 -11.06
N PRO A 39 12.15 0.14 -10.35
CA PRO A 39 11.48 0.11 -9.05
C PRO A 39 9.98 -0.14 -9.18
N ILE A 40 9.47 -1.01 -8.29
CA ILE A 40 8.06 -1.21 -7.97
C ILE A 40 7.87 -0.90 -6.50
N VAL A 41 7.12 0.16 -6.20
CA VAL A 41 6.80 0.59 -4.85
C VAL A 41 5.47 -0.04 -4.43
N LEU A 42 5.46 -0.69 -3.27
CA LEU A 42 4.30 -1.40 -2.71
C LEU A 42 3.83 -0.64 -1.46
N ILE A 43 2.59 -0.11 -1.48
CA ILE A 43 2.03 0.64 -0.36
C ILE A 43 0.87 -0.16 0.23
N PRO A 44 1.01 -0.68 1.46
CA PRO A 44 -0.03 -1.50 2.08
C PRO A 44 -1.22 -0.69 2.59
N GLY A 45 -2.32 -1.38 2.87
CA GLY A 45 -3.40 -0.86 3.70
C GLY A 45 -3.03 -0.85 5.19
N ILE A 46 -3.94 -0.34 6.03
CA ILE A 46 -3.69 0.03 7.43
C ILE A 46 -3.13 -1.09 8.32
N PHE A 47 -3.50 -2.35 8.07
CA PHE A 47 -2.97 -3.52 8.80
C PHE A 47 -1.94 -4.29 7.98
N GLY A 48 -1.51 -3.75 6.84
CA GLY A 48 -0.55 -4.40 5.96
C GLY A 48 0.89 -3.97 6.25
N GLY A 49 1.82 -4.75 5.70
CA GLY A 49 3.26 -4.50 5.71
C GLY A 49 3.94 -5.35 4.66
N ALA A 50 5.26 -5.47 4.74
CA ALA A 50 6.05 -6.24 3.76
C ALA A 50 5.56 -7.69 3.59
N TYR A 51 5.10 -8.32 4.68
CA TYR A 51 4.58 -9.69 4.63
C TYR A 51 3.41 -9.87 3.65
N GLY A 52 2.50 -8.90 3.56
CA GLY A 52 1.33 -8.97 2.66
C GLY A 52 1.72 -9.11 1.19
N TYR A 53 2.89 -8.62 0.82
CA TYR A 53 3.35 -8.67 -0.58
C TYR A 53 4.29 -9.84 -0.90
N ARG A 54 4.54 -10.79 0.04
CA ARG A 54 5.49 -11.91 -0.15
C ARG A 54 5.18 -12.76 -1.37
N ARG A 55 3.89 -12.93 -1.73
CA ARG A 55 3.47 -13.76 -2.86
C ARG A 55 3.75 -13.13 -4.22
N ILE A 56 4.00 -11.82 -4.28
CA ILE A 56 4.30 -11.10 -5.52
C ILE A 56 5.75 -10.58 -5.57
N THR A 57 6.38 -10.32 -4.42
CA THR A 57 7.76 -9.80 -4.34
C THR A 57 8.75 -10.73 -5.05
N GLY A 58 8.85 -12.00 -4.64
CA GLY A 58 9.79 -12.94 -5.27
C GLY A 58 9.60 -13.08 -6.78
N PRO A 59 8.37 -13.34 -7.28
CA PRO A 59 8.11 -13.37 -8.71
C PRO A 59 8.43 -12.10 -9.49
N LEU A 60 8.31 -10.90 -8.88
CA LEU A 60 8.71 -9.63 -9.51
C LEU A 60 10.24 -9.50 -9.56
N VAL A 61 10.92 -9.83 -8.47
CA VAL A 61 12.39 -9.85 -8.39
C VAL A 61 12.97 -10.82 -9.43
N ALA A 62 12.42 -12.02 -9.56
CA ALA A 62 12.82 -12.98 -10.58
C ALA A 62 12.64 -12.48 -12.03
N ARG A 63 11.84 -11.43 -12.23
CA ARG A 63 11.67 -10.73 -13.53
C ARG A 63 12.53 -9.48 -13.67
N GLY A 64 13.50 -9.29 -12.77
CA GLY A 64 14.47 -8.19 -12.82
C GLY A 64 13.94 -6.86 -12.29
N TYR A 65 12.87 -6.85 -11.48
CA TYR A 65 12.42 -5.65 -10.79
C TYR A 65 13.04 -5.54 -9.40
N ARG A 66 13.15 -4.30 -8.92
CA ARG A 66 13.38 -4.01 -7.51
C ARG A 66 12.04 -3.70 -6.85
N THR A 67 11.63 -4.49 -5.86
CA THR A 67 10.44 -4.20 -5.04
C THR A 67 10.83 -3.39 -3.81
N ILE A 68 10.02 -2.41 -3.44
CA ILE A 68 10.22 -1.56 -2.26
C ILE A 68 8.88 -1.42 -1.56
N VAL A 69 8.68 -2.15 -0.48
CA VAL A 69 7.52 -1.92 0.38
C VAL A 69 7.80 -0.69 1.24
N ILE A 70 6.88 0.26 1.26
CA ILE A 70 6.92 1.43 2.15
C ILE A 70 5.69 1.35 3.05
N GLU A 71 5.90 1.18 4.33
CA GLU A 71 4.85 1.22 5.33
C GLU A 71 4.61 2.69 5.72
N PRO A 72 3.42 3.27 5.46
CA PRO A 72 3.12 4.66 5.86
C PRO A 72 3.27 4.88 7.36
N LEU A 73 3.40 6.12 7.80
CA LEU A 73 3.50 6.46 9.23
C LEU A 73 2.29 5.88 10.01
N GLY A 74 2.54 5.21 11.12
CA GLY A 74 1.50 4.56 11.90
C GLY A 74 0.99 3.24 11.33
N TYR A 75 1.60 2.72 10.24
CA TYR A 75 1.29 1.41 9.68
C TYR A 75 2.44 0.45 9.97
N GLY A 76 2.11 -0.81 10.22
CA GLY A 76 3.09 -1.87 10.37
C GLY A 76 4.18 -1.53 11.40
N SER A 77 5.44 -1.53 10.95
CA SER A 77 6.62 -1.26 11.77
C SER A 77 7.17 0.17 11.60
N SER A 78 6.47 1.06 10.89
CA SER A 78 6.79 2.49 10.88
C SER A 78 6.54 3.11 12.24
N SER A 79 7.15 4.26 12.54
CA SER A 79 6.90 4.93 13.83
C SER A 79 5.45 5.37 13.99
N HIS A 80 5.00 5.48 15.26
CA HIS A 80 3.63 5.82 15.65
C HIS A 80 3.58 7.08 16.52
N PRO A 81 4.10 8.23 16.07
CA PRO A 81 4.14 9.43 16.90
C PRO A 81 2.72 9.93 17.23
N LYS A 82 2.50 10.25 18.51
CA LYS A 82 1.19 10.63 19.02
C LYS A 82 0.63 11.92 18.42
N GLN A 83 1.50 12.87 18.06
CA GLN A 83 1.14 14.20 17.59
C GLN A 83 1.54 14.42 16.13
N ALA A 84 1.28 13.46 15.27
CA ALA A 84 1.52 13.60 13.84
C ALA A 84 0.23 13.86 13.06
N ASP A 85 0.35 14.50 11.89
CA ASP A 85 -0.72 14.58 10.91
C ASP A 85 -0.80 13.25 10.14
N TYR A 86 -1.88 12.51 10.35
CA TYR A 86 -2.14 11.22 9.70
C TYR A 86 -3.08 11.35 8.49
N SER A 87 -3.31 12.55 7.96
CA SER A 87 -4.05 12.72 6.71
C SER A 87 -3.37 12.01 5.54
N PHE A 88 -4.12 11.57 4.55
CA PHE A 88 -3.53 10.98 3.36
C PHE A 88 -2.61 11.94 2.61
N THR A 89 -2.89 13.25 2.67
CA THR A 89 -2.02 14.29 2.12
C THR A 89 -0.65 14.29 2.82
N ALA A 90 -0.62 14.24 4.15
CA ALA A 90 0.63 14.16 4.91
C ALA A 90 1.37 12.83 4.68
N GLN A 91 0.64 11.72 4.63
CA GLN A 91 1.22 10.41 4.30
C GLN A 91 1.85 10.40 2.91
N THR A 92 1.19 11.00 1.92
CA THR A 92 1.71 11.10 0.56
C THR A 92 3.04 11.86 0.52
N ARG A 93 3.14 12.99 1.24
CA ARG A 93 4.38 13.75 1.36
C ARG A 93 5.51 12.91 1.95
N ARG A 94 5.24 12.15 3.02
CA ARG A 94 6.24 11.27 3.66
C ARG A 94 6.70 10.15 2.72
N VAL A 95 5.79 9.53 2.00
CA VAL A 95 6.13 8.51 0.98
C VAL A 95 6.98 9.13 -0.12
N ALA A 96 6.65 10.33 -0.61
CA ALA A 96 7.46 11.03 -1.61
C ALA A 96 8.88 11.31 -1.10
N GLN A 97 9.03 11.84 0.12
CA GLN A 97 10.32 12.07 0.77
C GLN A 97 11.12 10.78 0.96
N THR A 98 10.44 9.68 1.29
CA THR A 98 11.09 8.36 1.40
C THR A 98 11.66 7.92 0.05
N LEU A 99 10.90 8.08 -1.03
CA LEU A 99 11.36 7.75 -2.38
C LEU A 99 12.56 8.61 -2.80
N GLU A 100 12.53 9.91 -2.52
CA GLU A 100 13.65 10.83 -2.78
C GLU A 100 14.92 10.39 -2.05
N ARG A 101 14.82 10.08 -0.75
CA ARG A 101 15.96 9.61 0.06
C ARG A 101 16.51 8.26 -0.38
N LEU A 102 15.68 7.43 -1.00
CA LEU A 102 16.08 6.15 -1.60
C LEU A 102 16.61 6.30 -3.03
N GLY A 103 16.62 7.51 -3.60
CA GLY A 103 17.02 7.79 -4.99
C GLY A 103 16.09 7.13 -6.00
N VAL A 104 14.80 6.95 -5.66
CA VAL A 104 13.81 6.28 -6.51
C VAL A 104 13.06 7.31 -7.34
N THR A 105 13.11 7.13 -8.65
CA THR A 105 12.34 7.92 -9.62
C THR A 105 11.54 7.00 -10.53
N ARG A 106 10.42 7.48 -11.07
CA ARG A 106 9.59 6.79 -12.07
C ARG A 106 9.22 5.34 -11.69
N ALA A 107 8.85 5.10 -10.44
CA ALA A 107 8.41 3.79 -9.98
C ALA A 107 7.02 3.41 -10.52
N LEU A 108 6.75 2.11 -10.71
CA LEU A 108 5.38 1.63 -10.67
C LEU A 108 4.94 1.59 -9.19
N VAL A 109 3.79 2.14 -8.90
CA VAL A 109 3.19 2.09 -7.57
C VAL A 109 2.08 1.04 -7.58
N VAL A 110 2.15 0.11 -6.63
CA VAL A 110 1.12 -0.89 -6.35
C VAL A 110 0.60 -0.60 -4.94
N ALA A 111 -0.64 -0.18 -4.83
CA ALA A 111 -1.20 0.28 -3.58
C ALA A 111 -2.50 -0.48 -3.25
N GLN A 112 -2.64 -0.94 -2.01
CA GLN A 112 -3.77 -1.76 -1.58
C GLN A 112 -4.65 -0.99 -0.60
N SER A 113 -5.98 -1.09 -0.77
CA SER A 113 -6.96 -0.53 0.18
C SER A 113 -6.69 0.97 0.49
N SER A 114 -6.53 1.35 1.76
CA SER A 114 -6.21 2.73 2.17
C SER A 114 -4.87 3.25 1.60
N GLY A 115 -3.92 2.37 1.29
CA GLY A 115 -2.69 2.74 0.59
C GLY A 115 -2.95 3.31 -0.81
N ALA A 116 -4.06 2.93 -1.47
CA ALA A 116 -4.44 3.47 -2.77
C ALA A 116 -4.73 4.97 -2.71
N ALA A 117 -5.34 5.47 -1.63
CA ALA A 117 -5.57 6.91 -1.46
C ALA A 117 -4.26 7.72 -1.41
N ILE A 118 -3.20 7.12 -0.86
CA ILE A 118 -1.84 7.67 -0.91
C ILE A 118 -1.29 7.57 -2.33
N GLY A 119 -1.45 6.40 -2.99
CA GLY A 119 -0.99 6.15 -4.36
C GLY A 119 -1.58 7.12 -5.39
N PHE A 120 -2.90 7.38 -5.34
CA PHE A 120 -3.56 8.37 -6.21
C PHE A 120 -2.98 9.77 -5.99
N ARG A 121 -2.86 10.21 -4.73
CA ARG A 121 -2.29 11.53 -4.42
C ARG A 121 -0.84 11.65 -4.87
N LEU A 122 -0.04 10.60 -4.67
CA LEU A 122 1.35 10.55 -5.11
C LEU A 122 1.46 10.66 -6.64
N ALA A 123 0.65 9.92 -7.39
CA ALA A 123 0.63 9.96 -8.84
C ALA A 123 0.23 11.34 -9.42
N ILE A 124 -0.63 12.07 -8.70
CA ILE A 124 -1.06 13.42 -9.07
C ILE A 124 0.00 14.47 -8.70
N GLN A 125 0.57 14.37 -7.50
CA GLN A 125 1.45 15.41 -6.95
C GLN A 125 2.91 15.25 -7.42
N ARG A 126 3.33 14.02 -7.70
CA ARG A 126 4.71 13.67 -8.03
C ARG A 126 4.78 12.71 -9.23
N PRO A 127 4.35 13.17 -10.41
CA PRO A 127 4.45 12.38 -11.65
C PRO A 127 5.91 12.07 -12.06
N ASP A 128 6.88 12.79 -11.49
CA ASP A 128 8.30 12.51 -11.61
C ASP A 128 8.72 11.23 -10.86
N LEU A 129 8.07 10.91 -9.74
CA LEU A 129 8.33 9.70 -8.96
C LEU A 129 7.51 8.50 -9.43
N VAL A 130 6.36 8.72 -10.07
CA VAL A 130 5.39 7.67 -10.45
C VAL A 130 5.26 7.59 -11.96
N ARG A 131 5.43 6.41 -12.54
CA ARG A 131 5.17 6.15 -13.98
C ARG A 131 3.87 5.38 -14.25
N GLY A 132 3.23 4.81 -13.22
CA GLY A 132 1.94 4.12 -13.30
C GLY A 132 1.46 3.69 -11.92
N LEU A 133 0.15 3.57 -11.74
CA LEU A 133 -0.50 3.18 -10.49
C LEU A 133 -1.38 1.94 -10.69
N LEU A 134 -1.08 0.86 -9.96
CA LEU A 134 -1.98 -0.27 -9.77
C LEU A 134 -2.65 -0.13 -8.40
N SER A 135 -3.96 0.05 -8.38
CA SER A 135 -4.75 -0.03 -7.15
C SER A 135 -5.32 -1.42 -6.96
N ILE A 136 -5.07 -2.03 -5.82
CA ILE A 136 -5.64 -3.33 -5.42
C ILE A 136 -6.79 -3.05 -4.46
N ASP A 137 -7.99 -3.11 -4.97
CA ASP A 137 -9.25 -2.92 -4.25
C ASP A 137 -9.22 -1.71 -3.31
N GLY A 138 -8.73 -0.61 -3.81
CA GLY A 138 -8.62 0.66 -3.10
C GLY A 138 -9.13 1.82 -3.95
N GLY A 139 -10.10 2.55 -3.43
CA GLY A 139 -10.70 3.71 -4.08
C GLY A 139 -9.98 5.03 -3.76
N PRO A 140 -10.45 6.13 -4.36
CA PRO A 140 -9.94 7.48 -4.13
C PRO A 140 -10.51 8.04 -2.81
N ALA A 141 -10.17 7.42 -1.68
CA ALA A 141 -10.68 7.84 -0.38
C ALA A 141 -10.28 9.28 -0.04
N GLU A 142 -11.27 10.08 0.36
CA GLU A 142 -11.08 11.49 0.69
C GLU A 142 -10.48 11.70 2.07
N SER A 143 -10.62 10.75 3.01
CA SER A 143 -10.10 10.91 4.36
C SER A 143 -9.68 9.58 4.98
N ALA A 144 -8.62 9.61 5.76
CA ALA A 144 -8.23 8.49 6.62
C ALA A 144 -9.21 8.28 7.78
N ALA A 145 -10.01 9.30 8.12
CA ALA A 145 -11.04 9.25 9.16
C ALA A 145 -12.29 8.50 8.71
N THR A 146 -12.16 7.19 8.44
CA THR A 146 -13.27 6.34 7.99
C THR A 146 -14.38 6.24 9.06
N PRO A 147 -15.64 5.95 8.65
CA PRO A 147 -16.74 5.72 9.62
C PRO A 147 -16.42 4.62 10.64
N GLY A 148 -15.74 3.55 10.22
CA GLY A 148 -15.32 2.46 11.11
C GLY A 148 -14.34 2.94 12.19
N LEU A 149 -13.30 3.68 11.82
CA LEU A 149 -12.35 4.26 12.78
C LEU A 149 -13.02 5.27 13.71
N LYS A 150 -13.87 6.16 13.19
CA LYS A 150 -14.63 7.12 14.01
C LYS A 150 -15.51 6.39 15.05
N LYS A 151 -16.18 5.32 14.63
CA LYS A 151 -16.98 4.49 15.54
C LYS A 151 -16.12 3.79 16.60
N ALA A 152 -14.99 3.20 16.20
CA ALA A 152 -14.08 2.49 17.11
C ALA A 152 -13.50 3.41 18.19
N PHE A 153 -13.27 4.69 17.87
CA PHE A 153 -12.69 5.66 18.78
C PHE A 153 -13.68 6.70 19.34
N LYS A 154 -15.00 6.44 19.24
CA LYS A 154 -16.03 7.36 19.72
C LYS A 154 -15.85 7.71 21.21
N LEU A 155 -15.41 6.77 22.03
CA LEU A 155 -15.16 6.93 23.46
C LEU A 155 -13.72 7.37 23.81
N GLY A 156 -12.89 7.60 22.79
CA GLY A 156 -11.50 8.06 22.97
C GLY A 156 -10.45 6.95 22.99
N GLY A 157 -9.19 7.34 22.71
CA GLY A 157 -8.07 6.41 22.59
C GLY A 157 -7.67 5.75 23.92
N GLY A 158 -7.87 6.41 25.06
CA GLY A 158 -7.55 5.87 26.37
C GLY A 158 -8.34 4.61 26.71
N LEU A 159 -9.66 4.61 26.46
CA LEU A 159 -10.51 3.42 26.66
C LEU A 159 -10.15 2.30 25.69
N ALA A 160 -9.77 2.64 24.45
CA ALA A 160 -9.31 1.64 23.49
C ALA A 160 -8.02 0.95 23.96
N LYS A 161 -7.08 1.69 24.57
CA LYS A 161 -5.84 1.11 25.16
C LYS A 161 -6.13 0.13 26.28
N LEU A 162 -7.02 0.49 27.19
CA LEU A 162 -7.40 -0.38 28.31
C LEU A 162 -8.08 -1.68 27.84
N ALA A 163 -8.80 -1.65 26.73
CA ALA A 163 -9.55 -2.78 26.19
C ALA A 163 -8.73 -3.64 25.20
N MET A 164 -7.54 -3.20 24.77
CA MET A 164 -6.78 -3.86 23.73
C MET A 164 -5.61 -4.66 24.30
N SER A 165 -5.43 -5.86 23.76
CA SER A 165 -4.26 -6.72 23.99
C SER A 165 -3.76 -7.29 22.66
N PRO A 166 -2.52 -7.82 22.59
CA PRO A 166 -2.03 -8.45 21.36
C PRO A 166 -2.90 -9.62 20.87
N SER A 167 -3.51 -10.36 21.77
CA SER A 167 -4.45 -11.46 21.42
C SER A 167 -5.76 -10.90 20.83
N LYS A 168 -6.31 -9.85 21.46
CA LYS A 168 -7.50 -9.19 20.96
C LYS A 168 -7.24 -8.51 19.61
N LEU A 169 -6.10 -7.84 19.44
CA LEU A 169 -5.69 -7.28 18.16
C LEU A 169 -5.69 -8.36 17.06
N ARG A 170 -5.03 -9.51 17.30
CA ARG A 170 -5.02 -10.63 16.35
C ARG A 170 -6.42 -11.15 16.04
N HIS A 171 -7.25 -11.28 17.04
CA HIS A 171 -8.65 -11.71 16.86
C HIS A 171 -9.44 -10.74 15.99
N ASP A 172 -9.36 -9.44 16.29
CA ASP A 172 -10.11 -8.40 15.57
C ASP A 172 -9.61 -8.24 14.13
N VAL A 173 -8.27 -8.26 13.90
CA VAL A 173 -7.67 -8.21 12.58
C VAL A 173 -8.02 -9.44 11.76
N ARG A 174 -7.98 -10.65 12.35
CA ARG A 174 -8.42 -11.89 11.68
C ARG A 174 -9.86 -11.77 11.19
N ARG A 175 -10.76 -11.33 12.05
CA ARG A 175 -12.17 -11.18 11.73
C ARG A 175 -12.39 -10.16 10.60
N GLU A 176 -11.64 -9.06 10.63
CA GLU A 176 -11.70 -8.04 9.58
C GLU A 176 -11.16 -8.57 8.25
N ILE A 177 -10.02 -9.27 8.25
CA ILE A 177 -9.44 -9.90 7.06
C ILE A 177 -10.41 -10.92 6.46
N ILE A 178 -10.96 -11.83 7.27
CA ILE A 178 -11.94 -12.84 6.80
C ILE A 178 -13.16 -12.18 6.15
N ARG A 179 -13.68 -11.14 6.77
CA ARG A 179 -14.87 -10.43 6.31
C ARG A 179 -14.67 -9.70 4.96
N ASN A 180 -13.42 -9.37 4.65
CA ASN A 180 -13.03 -8.69 3.42
C ASN A 180 -12.35 -9.62 2.39
N SER A 181 -12.27 -10.93 2.64
CA SER A 181 -11.67 -11.90 1.74
C SER A 181 -12.73 -12.71 0.99
N GLY A 182 -12.44 -13.05 -0.25
CA GLY A 182 -13.22 -14.01 -1.04
C GLY A 182 -12.76 -15.46 -0.82
N ASP A 183 -11.45 -15.65 -0.65
CA ASP A 183 -10.83 -16.92 -0.27
C ASP A 183 -10.07 -16.72 1.05
N THR A 184 -10.47 -17.42 2.10
CA THR A 184 -9.89 -17.31 3.43
C THR A 184 -8.83 -18.38 3.74
N SER A 185 -8.49 -19.25 2.80
CA SER A 185 -7.53 -20.34 2.98
C SER A 185 -6.12 -19.87 3.38
N TRP A 186 -5.77 -18.64 3.00
CA TRP A 186 -4.50 -17.99 3.33
C TRP A 186 -4.46 -17.38 4.75
N VAL A 187 -5.63 -17.26 5.43
CA VAL A 187 -5.78 -16.58 6.74
C VAL A 187 -5.39 -17.55 7.88
N THR A 188 -4.14 -17.94 7.90
CA THR A 188 -3.57 -18.82 8.95
C THR A 188 -3.16 -18.03 10.19
N ASP A 189 -2.90 -18.71 11.31
CA ASP A 189 -2.34 -18.07 12.51
C ASP A 189 -0.99 -17.40 12.25
N ALA A 190 -0.16 -18.01 11.44
CA ALA A 190 1.12 -17.43 11.03
C ALA A 190 0.92 -16.14 10.23
N ALA A 191 -0.03 -16.11 9.29
CA ALA A 191 -0.37 -14.92 8.52
C ALA A 191 -0.86 -13.80 9.44
N ILE A 192 -1.79 -14.09 10.36
CA ILE A 192 -2.32 -13.08 11.28
C ILE A 192 -1.23 -12.54 12.21
N ARG A 193 -0.36 -13.41 12.75
CA ARG A 193 0.79 -12.94 13.54
C ARG A 193 1.69 -11.99 12.73
N ALA A 194 1.96 -12.31 11.47
CA ALA A 194 2.79 -11.48 10.61
C ALA A 194 2.12 -10.15 10.24
N TYR A 195 0.82 -10.16 9.95
CA TYR A 195 0.04 -8.93 9.67
C TYR A 195 -0.07 -8.00 10.87
N THR A 196 0.01 -8.51 12.08
CA THR A 196 -0.14 -7.73 13.32
C THR A 196 1.17 -7.47 14.06
N ALA A 197 2.31 -7.96 13.53
CA ALA A 197 3.59 -7.92 14.24
C ALA A 197 4.04 -6.50 14.60
N GLY A 198 3.97 -5.56 13.66
CA GLY A 198 4.37 -4.18 13.88
C GLY A 198 3.50 -3.50 14.93
N GLN A 199 2.17 -3.60 14.78
CA GLN A 199 1.22 -3.02 15.73
C GLN A 199 1.34 -3.65 17.13
N ALA A 200 1.60 -4.96 17.20
CA ALA A 200 1.76 -5.66 18.47
C ALA A 200 3.07 -5.30 19.20
N ALA A 201 4.10 -4.88 18.45
CA ALA A 201 5.37 -4.44 19.02
C ALA A 201 5.26 -3.06 19.70
N ASP A 202 4.34 -2.19 19.22
CA ASP A 202 4.03 -0.88 19.80
C ASP A 202 2.51 -0.69 19.83
N MET A 203 1.85 -1.36 20.76
CA MET A 203 0.39 -1.35 20.91
C MET A 203 -0.13 0.06 21.21
N ASP A 204 0.49 0.75 22.14
CA ASP A 204 0.05 2.07 22.59
C ASP A 204 0.20 3.11 21.48
N GLY A 205 1.34 3.13 20.80
CA GLY A 205 1.58 4.00 19.66
C GLY A 205 0.64 3.70 18.50
N SER A 206 0.39 2.42 18.20
CA SER A 206 -0.55 2.00 17.16
C SER A 206 -1.98 2.47 17.43
N ILE A 207 -2.44 2.38 18.68
CA ILE A 207 -3.77 2.86 19.08
C ILE A 207 -3.84 4.39 18.98
N ASP A 208 -2.79 5.11 19.43
CA ASP A 208 -2.71 6.56 19.29
C ASP A 208 -2.71 7.01 17.82
N ALA A 209 -1.98 6.30 16.95
CA ALA A 209 -1.97 6.57 15.52
C ALA A 209 -3.35 6.36 14.89
N LEU A 210 -4.02 5.23 15.17
CA LEU A 210 -5.38 4.94 14.68
C LEU A 210 -6.40 5.96 15.20
N HIS A 211 -6.29 6.36 16.46
CA HIS A 211 -7.13 7.42 17.04
C HIS A 211 -6.90 8.76 16.33
N SER A 212 -5.64 9.12 16.06
CA SER A 212 -5.30 10.34 15.32
C SER A 212 -5.80 10.28 13.87
N MET A 213 -5.68 9.12 13.19
CA MET A 213 -6.29 8.89 11.88
C MET A 213 -7.81 9.09 11.90
N SER A 214 -8.50 8.65 12.98
CA SER A 214 -9.95 8.81 13.12
C SER A 214 -10.41 10.27 13.17
N LYS A 215 -9.51 11.20 13.47
CA LYS A 215 -9.72 12.64 13.56
C LYS A 215 -9.09 13.44 12.43
N SER A 216 -8.33 12.77 11.54
CA SER A 216 -7.59 13.44 10.48
C SER A 216 -8.54 14.19 9.54
N LYS A 217 -8.06 15.33 9.04
CA LYS A 217 -8.74 16.15 8.04
C LYS A 217 -7.83 16.35 6.86
N GLU A 218 -8.37 16.22 5.66
CA GLU A 218 -7.62 16.49 4.46
C GLU A 218 -7.61 18.00 4.17
N SER A 219 -6.48 18.50 3.74
CA SER A 219 -6.35 19.90 3.31
C SER A 219 -6.91 20.14 1.91
N THR A 220 -7.12 19.05 1.15
CA THR A 220 -7.55 19.13 -0.25
C THR A 220 -8.35 17.90 -0.66
N THR A 221 -9.37 18.13 -1.48
CA THR A 221 -10.22 17.09 -2.06
C THR A 221 -9.45 16.32 -3.15
N LEU A 222 -9.44 15.01 -3.08
CA LEU A 222 -8.79 14.17 -4.10
C LEU A 222 -9.63 14.14 -5.39
N GLY A 223 -10.95 13.99 -5.27
CA GLY A 223 -11.87 13.90 -6.40
C GLY A 223 -11.70 15.04 -7.41
N ASP A 224 -11.55 16.28 -6.93
CA ASP A 224 -11.37 17.47 -7.76
C ASP A 224 -10.04 17.48 -8.52
N ARG A 225 -9.08 16.67 -8.11
CA ARG A 225 -7.71 16.64 -8.66
C ARG A 225 -7.40 15.41 -9.52
N LEU A 226 -8.28 14.43 -9.57
CA LEU A 226 -8.07 13.18 -10.32
C LEU A 226 -7.73 13.42 -11.80
N HIS A 227 -8.33 14.44 -12.42
CA HIS A 227 -8.05 14.81 -13.81
C HIS A 227 -6.58 15.21 -14.09
N ARG A 228 -5.81 15.55 -13.05
CA ARG A 228 -4.38 15.87 -13.13
C ARG A 228 -3.47 14.64 -13.17
N CYS A 229 -4.02 13.44 -12.97
CA CYS A 229 -3.25 12.21 -13.01
C CYS A 229 -2.96 11.83 -14.47
N THR A 230 -1.75 12.08 -14.92
CA THR A 230 -1.31 11.82 -16.31
C THR A 230 -0.78 10.41 -16.53
N VAL A 231 -0.46 9.68 -15.46
CA VAL A 231 0.07 8.32 -15.55
C VAL A 231 -1.06 7.30 -15.76
N PRO A 232 -0.79 6.13 -16.39
CA PRO A 232 -1.78 5.08 -16.49
C PRO A 232 -2.15 4.53 -15.10
N VAL A 233 -3.44 4.35 -14.88
CA VAL A 233 -4.01 3.80 -13.64
C VAL A 233 -4.81 2.54 -13.98
N LEU A 234 -4.52 1.46 -13.26
CA LEU A 234 -5.26 0.20 -13.31
C LEU A 234 -5.84 -0.09 -11.91
N LEU A 235 -7.15 -0.28 -11.82
CA LEU A 235 -7.83 -0.71 -10.61
C LEU A 235 -8.23 -2.18 -10.74
N LEU A 236 -7.76 -3.03 -9.83
CA LEU A 236 -8.29 -4.38 -9.65
C LEU A 236 -9.36 -4.35 -8.56
N VAL A 237 -10.52 -4.96 -8.81
CA VAL A 237 -11.59 -5.12 -7.82
C VAL A 237 -11.96 -6.58 -7.67
N GLY A 238 -12.11 -7.05 -6.43
CA GLY A 238 -12.64 -8.37 -6.14
C GLY A 238 -14.11 -8.49 -6.58
N THR A 239 -14.57 -9.70 -6.92
CA THR A 239 -15.97 -9.94 -7.26
C THR A 239 -16.80 -10.47 -6.10
N VAL A 240 -16.16 -10.85 -4.99
CA VAL A 240 -16.87 -11.24 -3.78
C VAL A 240 -17.22 -9.98 -2.99
N PRO A 241 -18.51 -9.71 -2.73
CA PRO A 241 -18.94 -8.53 -1.97
C PRO A 241 -18.29 -8.49 -0.56
N HIS A 242 -17.83 -7.33 -0.16
CA HIS A 242 -17.22 -7.13 1.17
C HIS A 242 -17.37 -5.68 1.63
N PRO A 243 -17.30 -5.42 2.97
CA PRO A 243 -17.58 -4.09 3.53
C PRO A 243 -16.66 -2.94 3.07
N SER A 244 -15.46 -3.28 2.60
CA SER A 244 -14.45 -2.28 2.20
C SER A 244 -14.30 -2.16 0.68
N GLU A 245 -15.25 -2.66 -0.10
CA GLU A 245 -15.19 -2.60 -1.57
C GLU A 245 -15.15 -1.17 -2.12
N VAL A 246 -14.52 -1.00 -3.27
CA VAL A 246 -14.59 0.26 -4.01
C VAL A 246 -16.00 0.46 -4.51
N THR A 247 -16.69 1.48 -4.01
CA THR A 247 -18.12 1.71 -4.30
C THR A 247 -18.35 2.01 -5.78
N ARG A 248 -19.60 1.83 -6.22
CA ARG A 248 -19.99 2.18 -7.59
C ARG A 248 -19.66 3.64 -7.90
N ASP A 249 -20.01 4.56 -7.01
CA ASP A 249 -19.78 6.00 -7.21
C ASP A 249 -18.28 6.31 -7.33
N GLN A 250 -17.43 5.67 -6.53
CA GLN A 250 -15.98 5.81 -6.66
C GLN A 250 -15.47 5.28 -8.00
N ARG A 251 -16.00 4.17 -8.48
CA ARG A 251 -15.62 3.60 -9.80
C ARG A 251 -16.04 4.52 -10.95
N GLU A 252 -17.24 5.08 -10.89
CA GLU A 252 -17.71 6.04 -11.91
C GLU A 252 -16.90 7.33 -11.85
N LEU A 253 -16.61 7.87 -10.66
CA LEU A 253 -15.74 9.03 -10.50
C LEU A 253 -14.35 8.82 -11.13
N LEU A 254 -13.74 7.64 -10.90
CA LEU A 254 -12.44 7.31 -11.50
C LEU A 254 -12.52 7.22 -13.02
N LYS A 255 -13.59 6.60 -13.58
CA LYS A 255 -13.80 6.53 -15.03
C LYS A 255 -14.00 7.91 -15.66
N GLU A 256 -14.73 8.80 -14.99
CA GLU A 256 -15.00 10.16 -15.47
C GLU A 256 -13.76 11.04 -15.43
N LYS A 257 -13.00 10.98 -14.32
CA LYS A 257 -11.95 11.97 -14.05
C LYS A 257 -10.56 11.56 -14.49
N LEU A 258 -10.25 10.27 -14.59
CA LEU A 258 -8.90 9.81 -14.92
C LEU A 258 -8.71 9.63 -16.43
N PRO A 259 -7.79 10.35 -17.08
CA PRO A 259 -7.60 10.28 -18.53
C PRO A 259 -7.13 8.91 -19.04
N ARG A 260 -6.37 8.16 -18.22
CA ARG A 260 -5.75 6.87 -18.58
C ARG A 260 -6.11 5.80 -17.57
N PHE A 261 -7.40 5.50 -17.43
CA PHE A 261 -7.94 4.58 -16.43
C PHE A 261 -8.45 3.27 -17.03
N ARG A 262 -8.16 2.19 -16.32
CA ARG A 262 -8.77 0.86 -16.57
C ARG A 262 -9.19 0.24 -15.25
N ILE A 263 -10.26 -0.56 -15.30
CA ILE A 263 -10.74 -1.36 -14.18
C ILE A 263 -10.86 -2.82 -14.63
N GLU A 264 -10.41 -3.74 -13.79
CA GLU A 264 -10.52 -5.19 -14.04
C GLU A 264 -11.11 -5.88 -12.80
N SER A 265 -12.10 -6.72 -13.03
CA SER A 265 -12.68 -7.56 -11.98
C SER A 265 -11.89 -8.85 -11.82
N VAL A 266 -11.59 -9.23 -10.58
CA VAL A 266 -10.86 -10.45 -10.24
C VAL A 266 -11.83 -11.45 -9.60
N PRO A 267 -12.17 -12.55 -10.30
CA PRO A 267 -13.14 -13.53 -9.81
C PRO A 267 -12.68 -14.21 -8.52
N ARG A 268 -13.63 -14.53 -7.65
CA ARG A 268 -13.43 -15.29 -6.41
C ARG A 268 -12.43 -14.65 -5.46
N SER A 269 -12.32 -13.33 -5.47
CA SER A 269 -11.51 -12.58 -4.50
C SER A 269 -12.28 -11.42 -3.91
N GLY A 270 -11.93 -11.04 -2.70
CA GLY A 270 -12.34 -9.82 -2.02
C GLY A 270 -11.25 -8.75 -2.10
N GLN A 271 -11.01 -8.05 -0.99
CA GLN A 271 -10.06 -6.96 -0.90
C GLN A 271 -8.58 -7.38 -0.99
N TYR A 272 -8.26 -8.63 -0.60
CA TYR A 272 -6.88 -9.13 -0.49
C TYR A 272 -6.44 -9.87 -1.76
N ILE A 273 -6.68 -9.28 -2.94
CA ILE A 273 -6.38 -9.89 -4.24
C ILE A 273 -4.92 -10.37 -4.34
N HIS A 274 -3.97 -9.65 -3.74
CA HIS A 274 -2.55 -10.00 -3.72
C HIS A 274 -2.23 -11.26 -2.89
N GLU A 275 -3.11 -11.64 -1.97
CA GLU A 275 -3.05 -12.89 -1.22
C GLU A 275 -3.85 -14.02 -1.90
N GLU A 276 -5.02 -13.68 -2.40
CA GLU A 276 -6.00 -14.63 -2.95
C GLU A 276 -5.68 -15.02 -4.39
N GLN A 277 -5.29 -14.07 -5.21
CA GLN A 277 -5.03 -14.22 -6.66
C GLN A 277 -3.71 -13.53 -7.07
N PRO A 278 -2.55 -13.90 -6.46
CA PRO A 278 -1.28 -13.21 -6.69
C PRO A 278 -0.85 -13.19 -8.16
N ARG A 279 -1.17 -14.23 -8.95
CA ARG A 279 -0.88 -14.28 -10.38
C ARG A 279 -1.59 -13.16 -11.14
N ARG A 280 -2.84 -12.86 -10.80
CA ARG A 280 -3.60 -11.76 -11.42
C ARG A 280 -2.95 -10.40 -11.14
N VAL A 281 -2.44 -10.20 -9.93
CA VAL A 281 -1.70 -8.98 -9.58
C VAL A 281 -0.40 -8.87 -10.36
N LEU A 282 0.36 -9.96 -10.48
CA LEU A 282 1.58 -10.01 -11.29
C LEU A 282 1.31 -9.64 -12.76
N ASP A 283 0.32 -10.25 -13.36
CA ASP A 283 -0.07 -9.98 -14.75
C ASP A 283 -0.50 -8.52 -14.93
N ALA A 284 -1.23 -7.95 -13.95
CA ALA A 284 -1.64 -6.56 -13.94
C ALA A 284 -0.45 -5.60 -13.86
N VAL A 285 0.52 -5.88 -12.98
CA VAL A 285 1.78 -5.13 -12.89
C VAL A 285 2.51 -5.11 -14.23
N LEU A 286 2.65 -6.26 -14.88
CA LEU A 286 3.35 -6.37 -16.17
C LEU A 286 2.61 -5.65 -17.31
N ARG A 287 1.27 -5.67 -17.32
CA ARG A 287 0.46 -4.90 -18.28
C ARG A 287 0.62 -3.39 -18.05
N LEU A 288 0.57 -2.98 -16.79
CA LEU A 288 0.75 -1.57 -16.42
C LEU A 288 2.16 -1.07 -16.77
N ASP A 289 3.19 -1.91 -16.55
CA ASP A 289 4.57 -1.58 -16.93
C ASP A 289 4.69 -1.27 -18.42
N ARG A 290 4.10 -2.12 -19.27
CA ARG A 290 4.08 -1.89 -20.72
C ARG A 290 3.34 -0.59 -21.09
N ALA A 291 2.20 -0.33 -20.46
CA ALA A 291 1.39 0.88 -20.70
C ALA A 291 2.07 2.19 -20.21
N ALA A 292 2.99 2.07 -19.25
CA ALA A 292 3.71 3.19 -18.65
C ALA A 292 5.04 3.53 -19.34
N ARG A 293 5.47 2.70 -20.30
CA ARG A 293 6.66 3.02 -21.13
C ARG A 293 6.31 4.13 -22.12
N PRO A 294 7.24 5.05 -22.41
CA PRO A 294 7.05 5.98 -23.51
C PRO A 294 6.78 5.20 -24.82
N ALA A 295 5.92 5.74 -25.66
CA ALA A 295 5.85 5.25 -27.03
C ALA A 295 7.22 5.48 -27.70
N VAL A 296 7.81 4.42 -28.26
CA VAL A 296 9.06 4.47 -29.02
C VAL A 296 8.81 5.16 -30.35
#